data_c8b31e57fca276c4fcb24cdcf4c35bef
#
_entry.id   c8b31e57fca276c4fcb24cdcf4c35bef
#
_cell.length_a   1.000
_cell.length_b   1.000
_cell.length_c   1.000
_cell.angle_alpha   90.00
_cell.angle_beta   90.00
_cell.angle_gamma   90.00
#
_symmetry.space_group_name_H-M   'P 1'
#
loop_
_entity.id
_entity.type
_entity.pdbx_description
1 polymer ?
#
loop_
_entity_poly.entity_id
_entity_poly.type
_entity_poly.pdbx_seq_one_letter_code
_entity_poly.pdbx_strand_id
1 'polypeptide(L)'
;MSYKGKFHPTNKRKYKGDVTNIIYRSLWEKQFMKYCDEHPSVEEWGSEEIIVPYISPIDGKRHRYFPDFYVKTKNGDKFLVEIKPKRQRS
;
A
#
# COMPACT_ATOMS: atom_id res chain seq x y z
N MET A 1 7.42 14.84 -14.82
CA MET A 1 7.57 13.52 -15.44
C MET A 1 6.98 12.46 -14.52
N SER A 2 6.27 11.52 -15.10
CA SER A 2 5.57 10.48 -14.33
C SER A 2 6.40 9.20 -14.27
N TYR A 3 6.52 8.61 -13.09
CA TYR A 3 7.25 7.35 -12.90
C TYR A 3 6.27 6.21 -12.70
N LYS A 4 5.26 6.17 -13.52
CA LYS A 4 4.24 5.15 -13.44
C LYS A 4 4.68 3.87 -14.13
N GLY A 5 4.45 2.73 -13.50
CA GLY A 5 4.79 1.44 -14.10
C GLY A 5 4.27 0.29 -13.30
N LYS A 6 4.53 -0.92 -13.77
CA LYS A 6 4.12 -2.15 -13.08
C LYS A 6 5.29 -2.71 -12.29
N PHE A 7 5.02 -3.10 -11.07
CA PHE A 7 6.00 -3.72 -10.20
C PHE A 7 5.86 -5.23 -10.28
N HIS A 8 6.98 -5.92 -10.40
CA HIS A 8 7.02 -7.38 -10.48
C HIS A 8 7.74 -7.91 -9.24
N PRO A 9 6.99 -8.44 -8.26
CA PRO A 9 7.60 -8.90 -7.02
C PRO A 9 8.40 -10.18 -7.24
N THR A 10 9.49 -10.30 -6.50
CA THR A 10 10.28 -11.53 -6.47
C THR A 10 9.60 -12.58 -5.61
N ASN A 11 9.03 -12.14 -4.49
CA ASN A 11 8.34 -13.02 -3.54
C ASN A 11 6.84 -12.88 -3.69
N LYS A 12 6.29 -13.45 -4.74
CA LYS A 12 4.88 -13.28 -5.08
C LYS A 12 3.91 -13.71 -4.00
N ARG A 13 4.32 -14.66 -3.17
CA ARG A 13 3.46 -15.16 -2.09
C ARG A 13 3.16 -14.11 -1.03
N LYS A 14 4.02 -13.11 -0.91
CA LYS A 14 3.83 -12.04 0.07
C LYS A 14 2.77 -11.03 -0.34
N TYR A 15 2.50 -10.93 -1.65
CA TYR A 15 1.56 -9.93 -2.13
C TYR A 15 0.13 -10.40 -1.96
N LYS A 16 -0.67 -9.55 -1.30
CA LYS A 16 -2.08 -9.81 -1.12
C LYS A 16 -2.85 -9.08 -2.21
N GLY A 17 -3.25 -9.82 -3.24
CA GLY A 17 -3.98 -9.26 -4.36
C GLY A 17 -3.48 -9.81 -5.68
N ASP A 18 -3.74 -9.06 -6.75
CA ASP A 18 -3.37 -9.47 -8.10
C ASP A 18 -1.91 -9.10 -8.40
N VAL A 19 -1.03 -10.10 -8.35
CA VAL A 19 0.41 -9.87 -8.58
C VAL A 19 0.72 -9.43 -10.00
N THR A 20 -0.22 -9.58 -10.92
CA THR A 20 0.00 -9.17 -12.31
C THR A 20 -0.40 -7.72 -12.55
N ASN A 21 -0.96 -7.06 -11.56
CA ASN A 21 -1.47 -5.70 -11.73
C ASN A 21 -1.08 -4.79 -10.57
N ILE A 22 0.18 -4.85 -10.18
CA ILE A 22 0.72 -3.99 -9.12
C ILE A 22 1.31 -2.77 -9.80
N ILE A 23 0.66 -1.61 -9.58
CA ILE A 23 1.06 -0.38 -10.26
C ILE A 23 1.63 0.61 -9.26
N TYR A 24 2.82 1.12 -9.54
CA TYR A 24 3.37 2.23 -8.78
C TYR A 24 3.20 3.53 -9.57
N ARG A 25 2.95 4.61 -8.86
CA ARG A 25 2.73 5.92 -9.48
C ARG A 25 3.84 6.91 -9.19
N SER A 26 4.84 6.48 -8.44
CA SER A 26 5.99 7.32 -8.09
C SER A 26 7.16 6.44 -7.74
N LEU A 27 8.37 7.03 -7.74
CA LEU A 27 9.56 6.29 -7.31
C LEU A 27 9.48 5.89 -5.85
N TRP A 28 8.84 6.72 -5.01
CA TRP A 28 8.67 6.40 -3.60
C TRP A 28 7.84 5.14 -3.42
N GLU A 29 6.75 5.02 -4.19
CA GLU A 29 5.92 3.83 -4.13
C GLU A 29 6.69 2.61 -4.61
N LYS A 30 7.45 2.75 -5.69
CA LYS A 30 8.25 1.63 -6.20
C LYS A 30 9.27 1.17 -5.17
N GLN A 31 9.95 2.09 -4.52
CA GLN A 31 10.93 1.75 -3.49
C GLN A 31 10.29 1.08 -2.29
N PHE A 32 9.12 1.55 -1.89
CA PHE A 32 8.39 0.94 -0.79
C PHE A 32 7.94 -0.47 -1.13
N MET A 33 7.46 -0.68 -2.36
CA MET A 33 7.06 -2.00 -2.82
C MET A 33 8.24 -2.97 -2.78
N LYS A 34 9.40 -2.51 -3.23
CA LYS A 34 10.61 -3.33 -3.20
C LYS A 34 11.00 -3.67 -1.77
N TYR A 35 10.90 -2.71 -0.88
CA TYR A 35 11.16 -2.94 0.54
C TYR A 35 10.25 -4.02 1.09
N CYS A 36 8.94 -3.91 0.84
CA CYS A 36 7.98 -4.88 1.33
C CYS A 36 8.25 -6.27 0.76
N ASP A 37 8.61 -6.32 -0.52
CA ASP A 37 8.84 -7.60 -1.19
C ASP A 37 10.07 -8.32 -0.64
N GLU A 38 11.11 -7.57 -0.31
CA GLU A 38 12.40 -8.15 0.08
C GLU A 38 12.65 -8.24 1.58
N HIS A 39 11.95 -7.43 2.36
CA HIS A 39 12.23 -7.36 3.79
C HIS A 39 11.70 -8.61 4.52
N PRO A 40 12.58 -9.29 5.27
CA PRO A 40 12.19 -10.56 5.91
C PRO A 40 11.13 -10.41 7.00
N SER A 41 11.00 -9.24 7.60
CA SER A 41 9.97 -9.01 8.63
C SER A 41 8.57 -8.80 8.07
N VAL A 42 8.46 -8.54 6.76
CA VAL A 42 7.17 -8.36 6.11
C VAL A 42 6.65 -9.72 5.67
N GLU A 43 5.51 -10.12 6.24
CA GLU A 43 4.89 -11.38 5.87
C GLU A 43 3.97 -11.22 4.67
N GLU A 44 3.26 -10.10 4.61
CA GLU A 44 2.25 -9.84 3.59
C GLU A 44 2.19 -8.35 3.29
N TRP A 45 1.88 -7.98 2.05
CA TRP A 45 1.68 -6.57 1.71
C TRP A 45 0.76 -6.48 0.50
N GLY A 46 0.14 -5.31 0.33
CA GLY A 46 -0.74 -5.05 -0.79
C GLY A 46 -0.72 -3.59 -1.16
N SER A 47 -1.00 -3.31 -2.41
CA SER A 47 -1.06 -1.94 -2.93
C SER A 47 -2.47 -1.67 -3.42
N GLU A 48 -3.17 -0.76 -2.75
CA GLU A 48 -4.53 -0.34 -3.14
C GLU A 48 -5.53 -1.50 -3.18
N GLU A 49 -5.28 -2.54 -2.41
CA GLU A 49 -6.16 -3.73 -2.39
C GLU A 49 -7.14 -3.72 -1.23
N ILE A 50 -6.97 -2.79 -0.29
CA ILE A 50 -7.79 -2.73 0.92
C ILE A 50 -8.67 -1.50 0.89
N ILE A 51 -9.95 -1.69 1.22
CA ILE A 51 -10.89 -0.59 1.42
C ILE A 51 -11.35 -0.64 2.86
N VAL A 52 -11.19 0.48 3.57
CA VAL A 52 -11.61 0.56 4.97
C VAL A 52 -12.84 1.43 5.07
N PRO A 53 -14.01 0.85 5.35
CA PRO A 53 -15.20 1.66 5.59
C PRO A 53 -15.17 2.29 6.98
N TYR A 54 -15.63 3.51 7.09
CA TYR A 54 -15.71 4.18 8.38
C TYR A 54 -16.86 5.16 8.38
N ILE A 55 -17.27 5.59 9.57
CA ILE A 55 -18.29 6.61 9.73
C ILE A 55 -17.61 7.89 10.15
N SER A 56 -17.78 8.93 9.32
CA SER A 56 -17.17 10.22 9.60
C SER A 56 -17.82 10.88 10.80
N PRO A 57 -17.03 11.37 11.77
CA PRO A 57 -17.60 12.08 12.91
C PRO A 57 -18.11 13.48 12.53
N ILE A 58 -17.75 13.96 11.34
CA ILE A 58 -18.14 15.31 10.90
C ILE A 58 -19.57 15.31 10.36
N ASP A 59 -19.91 14.37 9.50
CA ASP A 59 -21.24 14.32 8.88
C ASP A 59 -22.05 13.08 9.25
N GLY A 60 -21.48 12.17 10.01
CA GLY A 60 -22.16 10.94 10.41
C GLY A 60 -22.43 9.97 9.27
N LYS A 61 -21.85 10.21 8.10
CA LYS A 61 -22.08 9.37 6.93
C LYS A 61 -21.00 8.34 6.77
N ARG A 62 -21.32 7.28 6.02
CA ARG A 62 -20.37 6.21 5.73
C ARG A 62 -19.42 6.65 4.61
N HIS A 63 -18.14 6.49 4.86
CA HIS A 63 -17.10 6.81 3.88
C HIS A 63 -16.20 5.61 3.69
N ARG A 64 -15.38 5.68 2.64
CA ARG A 64 -14.40 4.64 2.35
C ARG A 64 -13.01 5.26 2.38
N TYR A 65 -12.10 4.59 3.06
CA TYR A 65 -10.70 4.99 3.09
C TYR A 65 -9.90 4.02 2.24
N PHE A 66 -9.08 4.57 1.34
CA PHE A 66 -8.25 3.80 0.40
C PHE A 66 -6.79 4.02 0.74
N PRO A 67 -6.21 3.22 1.63
CA PRO A 67 -4.78 3.35 1.93
C PRO A 67 -3.94 2.94 0.73
N ASP A 68 -2.78 3.58 0.58
CA ASP A 68 -1.89 3.25 -0.52
C ASP A 68 -1.34 1.84 -0.38
N PHE A 69 -0.98 1.44 0.85
CA PHE A 69 -0.39 0.14 1.09
C PHE A 69 -0.93 -0.49 2.36
N TYR A 70 -0.98 -1.81 2.31
CA TYR A 70 -1.24 -2.65 3.46
C TYR A 70 0.00 -3.48 3.71
N VAL A 71 0.46 -3.54 4.97
CA VAL A 71 1.63 -4.32 5.35
C VAL A 71 1.32 -5.12 6.60
N LYS A 72 1.64 -6.41 6.56
CA LYS A 72 1.53 -7.28 7.73
C LYS A 72 2.91 -7.83 8.05
N THR A 73 3.33 -7.66 9.29
CA THR A 73 4.62 -8.19 9.74
C THR A 73 4.47 -9.59 10.29
N LYS A 74 5.60 -10.28 10.44
CA LYS A 74 5.59 -11.65 10.98
C LYS A 74 5.15 -11.71 12.44
N ASN A 75 5.16 -10.57 13.13
CA ASN A 75 4.64 -10.50 14.48
C ASN A 75 3.12 -10.48 14.53
N GLY A 76 2.47 -10.38 13.38
CA GLY A 76 1.02 -10.28 13.32
C GLY A 76 0.51 -8.84 13.29
N ASP A 77 1.39 -7.87 13.35
CA ASP A 77 1.00 -6.46 13.28
C ASP A 77 0.61 -6.07 11.86
N LYS A 78 -0.43 -5.27 11.74
CA LYS A 78 -0.92 -4.80 10.46
C LYS A 78 -0.86 -3.28 10.41
N PHE A 79 -0.39 -2.75 9.30
CA PHE A 79 -0.24 -1.32 9.10
C PHE A 79 -0.89 -0.89 7.81
N LEU A 80 -1.55 0.25 7.84
CA LEU A 80 -2.04 0.91 6.63
C LEU A 80 -1.13 2.11 6.39
N VAL A 81 -0.51 2.16 5.22
CA VAL A 81 0.51 3.14 4.92
C VAL A 81 0.08 4.03 3.78
N GLU A 82 0.26 5.33 3.97
CA GLU A 82 0.07 6.31 2.91
C GLU A 82 1.39 6.96 2.59
N ILE A 83 1.72 7.04 1.31
CA ILE A 83 2.92 7.71 0.86
C ILE A 83 2.51 8.99 0.16
N LYS A 84 2.90 10.11 0.73
CA LYS A 84 2.55 11.42 0.20
C LYS A 84 3.79 12.18 -0.19
N PRO A 85 3.77 12.87 -1.34
CA PRO A 85 4.87 13.74 -1.70
C PRO A 85 5.08 14.81 -0.63
N LYS A 86 6.33 15.16 -0.43
CA LYS A 86 6.70 16.07 0.63
C LYS A 86 6.02 17.44 0.53
N ARG A 87 5.76 17.89 -0.67
CA ARG A 87 5.14 19.20 -0.87
C ARG A 87 3.62 19.20 -0.84
N GLN A 88 3.02 18.06 -0.66
CA GLN A 88 1.57 17.99 -0.49
C GLN A 88 1.24 18.08 0.98
N ARG A 89 1.27 19.28 1.48
CA ARG A 89 0.88 19.52 2.85
C ARG A 89 -0.58 19.89 2.92
N SER A 90 -1.23 19.38 3.87
CA SER A 90 -2.59 19.84 4.18
C SER A 90 -2.56 20.82 5.31
#